data_c306c97070f010e323cc70993412b316
#
_entry.id   c306c97070f010e323cc70993412b316
#
_cell.length_a   1.000
_cell.length_b   1.000
_cell.length_c   1.000
_cell.angle_alpha   90.00
_cell.angle_beta   90.00
_cell.angle_gamma   90.00
#
_symmetry.space_group_name_H-M   'P 1'
#
loop_
_entity.id
_entity.type
_entity.pdbx_description
1 polymer ?
#
loop_
_entity_poly.entity_id
_entity_poly.type
_entity_poly.pdbx_seq_one_letter_code
_entity_poly.pdbx_strand_id
1 'polypeptide(L)'
;METSRQCVNLEEQQRQLLEQWVRAHSTPQQVAMRCQIILQSAGGKSDQAIAMELDINRHTCRLWRERFVECGVDCLWEVEAGRGRKVQAGLAQRIVEATLHSKPAGQTHWTTRKLAKEQGVHASTVARIWQEHELKPHRQKTFKLSRDAKFVEKLLDVVGVYLNPPQHAIVLCVDEKCQIQALDRTQPGLPLKKGRCGTWTHDYVRHGTTTLFAALNAASGKVSGECYPRHRHQEFIKFLRRLDNEFEPDLELHLIMDNYGTHKHEKVRRFLDRHRRFKVHYIPTSSSWLNLVERWFAELSGKAVRRGSFASVPDLIEAIFDFIAQWNEEPSPFVWTAKAEDILAKIERCRQRLEEISPGCTKPKSGLKKAA
;
A
#
# COMPACT_ATOMS: atom_id res chain seq x y z
N MET A 1 -30.59 -43.95 -44.24
CA MET A 1 -31.50 -42.83 -43.94
C MET A 1 -30.76 -41.54 -44.21
N GLU A 2 -30.97 -40.90 -45.35
CA GLU A 2 -30.45 -39.58 -45.66
C GLU A 2 -31.20 -38.56 -44.79
N THR A 3 -30.50 -38.03 -43.81
CA THR A 3 -31.01 -36.87 -43.04
C THR A 3 -31.11 -35.69 -44.01
N SER A 4 -32.33 -35.26 -44.23
CA SER A 4 -32.71 -34.08 -45.02
C SER A 4 -31.72 -32.92 -44.71
N ARG A 5 -30.99 -32.50 -45.79
CA ARG A 5 -30.14 -31.32 -45.73
C ARG A 5 -31.06 -30.10 -45.53
N GLN A 6 -31.05 -29.51 -44.36
CA GLN A 6 -31.61 -28.18 -44.18
C GLN A 6 -30.75 -27.20 -44.98
N CYS A 7 -31.29 -26.70 -46.07
CA CYS A 7 -30.63 -25.68 -46.88
C CYS A 7 -30.64 -24.36 -46.16
N VAL A 8 -29.47 -23.74 -46.02
CA VAL A 8 -29.35 -22.36 -45.52
C VAL A 8 -29.75 -21.42 -46.66
N ASN A 9 -30.89 -20.75 -46.53
CA ASN A 9 -31.29 -19.68 -47.41
C ASN A 9 -30.89 -18.34 -46.76
N LEU A 10 -30.08 -17.55 -47.48
CA LEU A 10 -29.67 -16.22 -47.03
C LEU A 10 -30.40 -15.17 -47.85
N GLU A 11 -30.98 -14.20 -47.19
CA GLU A 11 -31.42 -12.95 -47.78
C GLU A 11 -30.20 -12.12 -48.23
N GLU A 12 -30.37 -11.30 -49.25
CA GLU A 12 -29.26 -10.49 -49.80
C GLU A 12 -28.63 -9.60 -48.69
N GLN A 13 -29.43 -9.02 -47.81
CA GLN A 13 -28.95 -8.21 -46.71
C GLN A 13 -28.12 -9.02 -45.69
N GLN A 14 -28.53 -10.25 -45.38
CA GLN A 14 -27.80 -11.16 -44.51
C GLN A 14 -26.48 -11.57 -45.12
N ARG A 15 -26.46 -11.86 -46.42
CA ARG A 15 -25.24 -12.20 -47.16
C ARG A 15 -24.22 -11.08 -47.06
N GLN A 16 -24.62 -9.84 -47.40
CA GLN A 16 -23.74 -8.67 -47.35
C GLN A 16 -23.18 -8.43 -45.93
N LEU A 17 -24.01 -8.59 -44.90
CA LEU A 17 -23.59 -8.45 -43.51
C LEU A 17 -22.54 -9.51 -43.12
N LEU A 18 -22.76 -10.78 -43.46
CA LEU A 18 -21.81 -11.85 -43.16
C LEU A 18 -20.48 -11.65 -43.94
N GLU A 19 -20.52 -11.22 -45.20
CA GLU A 19 -19.32 -10.88 -45.94
C GLU A 19 -18.57 -9.69 -45.37
N GLN A 20 -19.29 -8.68 -44.91
CA GLN A 20 -18.69 -7.55 -44.18
C GLN A 20 -17.94 -8.01 -42.91
N TRP A 21 -18.54 -8.88 -42.13
CA TRP A 21 -17.90 -9.43 -40.92
C TRP A 21 -16.68 -10.29 -41.26
N VAL A 22 -16.70 -11.05 -42.31
CA VAL A 22 -15.53 -11.83 -42.76
C VAL A 22 -14.37 -10.92 -43.17
N ARG A 23 -14.66 -9.77 -43.81
CA ARG A 23 -13.63 -8.83 -44.28
C ARG A 23 -13.11 -7.88 -43.23
N ALA A 24 -13.88 -7.64 -42.15
CA ALA A 24 -13.53 -6.68 -41.15
C ALA A 24 -12.44 -7.23 -40.21
N HIS A 25 -11.32 -6.55 -40.10
CA HIS A 25 -10.22 -6.90 -39.17
C HIS A 25 -10.60 -6.88 -37.66
N SER A 26 -11.66 -6.15 -37.32
CA SER A 26 -12.19 -6.08 -35.95
C SER A 26 -13.08 -7.26 -35.58
N THR A 27 -13.46 -8.11 -36.50
CA THR A 27 -14.29 -9.29 -36.21
C THR A 27 -13.44 -10.39 -35.59
N PRO A 28 -13.84 -10.93 -34.42
CA PRO A 28 -13.14 -12.06 -33.83
C PRO A 28 -13.04 -13.24 -34.81
N GLN A 29 -11.87 -13.87 -34.88
CA GLN A 29 -11.63 -14.95 -35.86
C GLN A 29 -12.66 -16.07 -35.78
N GLN A 30 -13.14 -16.42 -34.60
CA GLN A 30 -14.19 -17.43 -34.44
C GLN A 30 -15.53 -17.02 -35.04
N VAL A 31 -15.88 -15.71 -34.99
CA VAL A 31 -17.11 -15.18 -35.65
C VAL A 31 -16.94 -15.16 -37.14
N ALA A 32 -15.80 -14.70 -37.65
CA ALA A 32 -15.49 -14.72 -39.05
C ALA A 32 -15.54 -16.15 -39.67
N MET A 33 -14.97 -17.13 -38.95
CA MET A 33 -15.04 -18.55 -39.34
C MET A 33 -16.50 -19.04 -39.37
N ARG A 34 -17.33 -18.70 -38.41
CA ARG A 34 -18.77 -19.05 -38.40
C ARG A 34 -19.50 -18.44 -39.57
N CYS A 35 -19.23 -17.18 -39.89
CA CYS A 35 -19.77 -16.51 -41.07
C CYS A 35 -19.36 -17.23 -42.36
N GLN A 36 -18.11 -17.66 -42.49
CA GLN A 36 -17.62 -18.42 -43.65
C GLN A 36 -18.36 -19.76 -43.78
N ILE A 37 -18.61 -20.48 -42.68
CA ILE A 37 -19.39 -21.72 -42.71
C ILE A 37 -20.77 -21.46 -43.31
N ILE A 38 -21.47 -20.41 -42.87
CA ILE A 38 -22.82 -20.09 -43.32
C ILE A 38 -22.84 -19.66 -44.76
N LEU A 39 -21.93 -18.77 -45.19
CA LEU A 39 -21.79 -18.33 -46.57
C LEU A 39 -21.53 -19.48 -47.56
N GLN A 40 -20.62 -20.38 -47.21
CA GLN A 40 -20.31 -21.56 -48.02
C GLN A 40 -21.45 -22.58 -48.02
N SER A 41 -22.16 -22.74 -46.90
CA SER A 41 -23.34 -23.59 -46.80
C SER A 41 -24.49 -23.11 -47.68
N ALA A 42 -24.73 -21.79 -47.74
CA ALA A 42 -25.69 -21.15 -48.60
C ALA A 42 -25.30 -21.26 -50.08
N GLY A 43 -24.00 -21.35 -50.39
CA GLY A 43 -23.47 -21.68 -51.73
C GLY A 43 -23.60 -23.16 -52.15
N GLY A 44 -24.24 -23.99 -51.33
CA GLY A 44 -24.52 -25.40 -51.63
C GLY A 44 -23.39 -26.38 -51.31
N LYS A 45 -22.30 -25.95 -50.68
CA LYS A 45 -21.22 -26.85 -50.25
C LYS A 45 -21.67 -27.79 -49.14
N SER A 46 -21.16 -29.00 -49.12
CA SER A 46 -21.41 -29.97 -48.06
C SER A 46 -20.59 -29.64 -46.79
N ASP A 47 -21.10 -30.05 -45.61
CA ASP A 47 -20.39 -29.85 -44.34
C ASP A 47 -18.98 -30.46 -44.36
N GLN A 48 -18.77 -31.51 -45.13
CA GLN A 48 -17.47 -32.15 -45.30
C GLN A 48 -16.53 -31.33 -46.14
N ALA A 49 -17.02 -30.74 -47.23
CA ALA A 49 -16.24 -29.85 -48.09
C ALA A 49 -15.83 -28.58 -47.40
N ILE A 50 -16.76 -27.98 -46.63
CA ILE A 50 -16.51 -26.80 -45.80
C ILE A 50 -15.47 -27.10 -44.71
N ALA A 51 -15.61 -28.24 -44.03
CA ALA A 51 -14.69 -28.67 -43.01
C ALA A 51 -13.25 -28.86 -43.51
N MET A 52 -13.11 -29.44 -44.72
CA MET A 52 -11.79 -29.59 -45.36
C MET A 52 -11.18 -28.24 -45.78
N GLU A 53 -11.99 -27.33 -46.33
CA GLU A 53 -11.51 -26.03 -46.80
C GLU A 53 -11.11 -25.10 -45.64
N LEU A 54 -11.82 -25.15 -44.52
CA LEU A 54 -11.57 -24.27 -43.36
C LEU A 54 -10.69 -24.94 -42.28
N ASP A 55 -10.23 -26.17 -42.51
CA ASP A 55 -9.44 -26.99 -41.55
C ASP A 55 -10.12 -27.11 -40.18
N ILE A 56 -11.40 -27.45 -40.19
CA ILE A 56 -12.22 -27.59 -38.97
C ILE A 56 -12.97 -28.92 -38.92
N ASN A 57 -13.54 -29.25 -37.77
CA ASN A 57 -14.32 -30.48 -37.64
C ASN A 57 -15.68 -30.36 -38.34
N ARG A 58 -16.10 -31.38 -39.08
CA ARG A 58 -17.41 -31.48 -39.74
C ARG A 58 -18.58 -31.24 -38.79
N HIS A 59 -18.47 -31.68 -37.53
CA HIS A 59 -19.51 -31.44 -36.55
C HIS A 59 -19.64 -29.95 -36.18
N THR A 60 -18.56 -29.18 -36.28
CA THR A 60 -18.59 -27.72 -36.11
C THR A 60 -19.37 -27.02 -37.23
N CYS A 61 -19.18 -27.44 -38.45
CA CYS A 61 -19.94 -26.92 -39.59
C CYS A 61 -21.43 -27.19 -39.42
N ARG A 62 -21.80 -28.43 -39.12
CA ARG A 62 -23.18 -28.84 -38.87
C ARG A 62 -23.81 -28.03 -37.74
N LEU A 63 -23.11 -27.91 -36.59
CA LEU A 63 -23.60 -27.19 -35.42
C LEU A 63 -23.95 -25.72 -35.72
N TRP A 64 -23.05 -25.02 -36.41
CA TRP A 64 -23.29 -23.60 -36.72
C TRP A 64 -24.34 -23.40 -37.78
N ARG A 65 -24.46 -24.30 -38.74
CA ARG A 65 -25.54 -24.28 -39.71
C ARG A 65 -26.90 -24.50 -39.05
N GLU A 66 -27.05 -25.51 -38.18
CA GLU A 66 -28.28 -25.81 -37.44
C GLU A 66 -28.67 -24.60 -36.56
N ARG A 67 -27.73 -24.02 -35.82
CA ARG A 67 -27.97 -22.83 -35.01
C ARG A 67 -28.38 -21.62 -35.82
N PHE A 68 -27.77 -21.41 -36.96
CA PHE A 68 -28.12 -20.29 -37.83
C PHE A 68 -29.55 -20.43 -38.39
N VAL A 69 -29.96 -21.63 -38.73
CA VAL A 69 -31.36 -21.89 -39.17
C VAL A 69 -32.36 -21.65 -38.04
N GLU A 70 -32.00 -21.96 -36.80
CA GLU A 70 -32.88 -21.79 -35.65
C GLU A 70 -32.92 -20.33 -35.12
N CYS A 71 -31.79 -19.66 -35.03
CA CYS A 71 -31.65 -18.39 -34.31
C CYS A 71 -31.19 -17.21 -35.19
N GLY A 72 -30.88 -17.43 -36.48
CA GLY A 72 -30.49 -16.38 -37.39
C GLY A 72 -29.06 -15.84 -37.17
N VAL A 73 -28.82 -14.60 -37.62
CA VAL A 73 -27.49 -13.99 -37.66
C VAL A 73 -26.90 -13.71 -36.28
N ASP A 74 -27.74 -13.41 -35.29
CA ASP A 74 -27.30 -13.00 -33.95
C ASP A 74 -26.56 -14.12 -33.22
N CYS A 75 -26.93 -15.39 -33.46
CA CYS A 75 -26.27 -16.54 -32.82
C CYS A 75 -24.76 -16.66 -33.14
N LEU A 76 -24.30 -16.05 -34.24
CA LEU A 76 -22.89 -16.13 -34.64
C LEU A 76 -21.96 -15.38 -33.67
N TRP A 77 -22.47 -14.39 -32.98
CA TRP A 77 -21.75 -13.65 -31.92
C TRP A 77 -21.89 -14.25 -30.54
N GLU A 78 -22.83 -15.15 -30.34
CA GLU A 78 -23.01 -15.80 -29.06
C GLU A 78 -21.82 -16.72 -28.75
N VAL A 79 -21.12 -16.40 -27.67
CA VAL A 79 -20.12 -17.28 -27.08
C VAL A 79 -20.80 -18.00 -25.93
N GLU A 80 -21.21 -19.26 -26.14
CA GLU A 80 -21.60 -20.07 -25.01
C GLU A 80 -20.50 -20.08 -23.97
N ALA A 81 -20.88 -19.89 -22.70
CA ALA A 81 -19.96 -20.06 -21.59
C ALA A 81 -19.26 -21.42 -21.74
N GLY A 82 -17.95 -21.38 -21.96
CA GLY A 82 -17.16 -22.58 -22.26
C GLY A 82 -17.40 -23.68 -21.24
N ARG A 83 -17.01 -24.91 -21.56
CA ARG A 83 -17.06 -26.12 -20.71
C ARG A 83 -16.25 -26.02 -19.40
N GLY A 84 -16.08 -24.79 -18.87
CA GLY A 84 -15.43 -24.51 -17.60
C GLY A 84 -16.14 -25.26 -16.46
N ARG A 85 -15.36 -25.74 -15.50
CA ARG A 85 -15.88 -26.36 -14.28
C ARG A 85 -16.92 -25.43 -13.67
N LYS A 86 -18.17 -25.89 -13.53
CA LYS A 86 -19.25 -25.11 -12.91
C LYS A 86 -18.80 -24.66 -11.52
N VAL A 87 -18.73 -23.36 -11.29
CA VAL A 87 -18.42 -22.81 -9.97
C VAL A 87 -19.58 -23.20 -9.05
N GLN A 88 -19.26 -23.88 -7.94
CA GLN A 88 -20.28 -24.23 -6.96
C GLN A 88 -20.96 -22.96 -6.45
N ALA A 89 -22.29 -22.93 -6.48
CA ALA A 89 -23.07 -21.84 -5.94
C ALA A 89 -22.67 -21.58 -4.47
N GLY A 90 -22.46 -20.29 -4.11
CA GLY A 90 -22.06 -19.89 -2.76
C GLY A 90 -20.60 -20.18 -2.38
N LEU A 91 -19.75 -20.72 -3.28
CA LEU A 91 -18.36 -20.97 -2.97
C LEU A 91 -17.57 -19.70 -2.61
N ALA A 92 -17.78 -18.61 -3.35
CA ALA A 92 -17.12 -17.35 -3.06
C ALA A 92 -17.49 -16.84 -1.66
N GLN A 93 -18.76 -16.89 -1.31
CA GLN A 93 -19.25 -16.49 0.00
C GLN A 93 -18.66 -17.34 1.12
N ARG A 94 -18.60 -18.67 0.97
CA ARG A 94 -17.97 -19.57 1.97
C ARG A 94 -16.49 -19.27 2.16
N ILE A 95 -15.75 -18.99 1.07
CA ILE A 95 -14.32 -18.65 1.14
C ILE A 95 -14.12 -17.30 1.83
N VAL A 96 -14.94 -16.30 1.53
CA VAL A 96 -14.91 -14.99 2.19
C VAL A 96 -15.22 -15.13 3.67
N GLU A 97 -16.31 -15.84 4.02
CA GLU A 97 -16.73 -16.08 5.40
C GLU A 97 -15.65 -16.79 6.22
N ALA A 98 -15.10 -17.89 5.69
CA ALA A 98 -14.00 -18.61 6.32
C ALA A 98 -12.76 -17.71 6.52
N THR A 99 -12.45 -16.86 5.53
CA THR A 99 -11.29 -15.95 5.61
C THR A 99 -11.46 -14.90 6.68
N LEU A 100 -12.66 -14.35 6.83
CA LEU A 100 -12.94 -13.24 7.76
C LEU A 100 -13.17 -13.72 9.20
N HIS A 101 -13.86 -14.84 9.38
CA HIS A 101 -14.39 -15.24 10.68
C HIS A 101 -13.76 -16.52 11.27
N SER A 102 -12.81 -17.15 10.56
CA SER A 102 -12.12 -18.33 11.08
C SER A 102 -10.60 -18.25 10.92
N LYS A 103 -9.92 -19.17 11.58
CA LYS A 103 -8.45 -19.33 11.49
C LYS A 103 -8.11 -20.79 11.31
N PRO A 104 -7.06 -21.13 10.54
CA PRO A 104 -6.59 -22.51 10.41
C PRO A 104 -5.96 -22.99 11.70
N ALA A 105 -6.11 -24.26 12.01
CA ALA A 105 -5.48 -24.85 13.19
C ALA A 105 -3.96 -24.63 13.20
N GLY A 106 -3.44 -24.11 14.32
CA GLY A 106 -2.01 -23.87 14.53
C GLY A 106 -1.41 -22.71 13.70
N GLN A 107 -2.23 -21.85 13.08
CA GLN A 107 -1.75 -20.71 12.30
C GLN A 107 -2.57 -19.44 12.60
N THR A 108 -1.97 -18.29 12.35
CA THR A 108 -2.59 -16.99 12.63
C THR A 108 -3.52 -16.49 11.54
N HIS A 109 -3.35 -16.97 10.30
CA HIS A 109 -4.12 -16.53 9.13
C HIS A 109 -4.18 -17.64 8.06
N TRP A 110 -5.16 -17.54 7.18
CA TRP A 110 -5.30 -18.43 6.05
C TRP A 110 -4.25 -18.16 4.97
N THR A 111 -3.71 -19.23 4.39
CA THR A 111 -2.99 -19.20 3.11
C THR A 111 -3.91 -19.72 2.01
N THR A 112 -3.70 -19.30 0.76
CA THR A 112 -4.50 -19.77 -0.38
C THR A 112 -4.50 -21.29 -0.49
N ARG A 113 -3.35 -21.93 -0.24
CA ARG A 113 -3.21 -23.40 -0.33
C ARG A 113 -3.98 -24.12 0.79
N LYS A 114 -3.92 -23.62 2.02
CA LYS A 114 -4.57 -24.26 3.16
C LYS A 114 -6.09 -24.12 3.09
N LEU A 115 -6.59 -22.91 2.76
CA LEU A 115 -8.01 -22.70 2.58
C LEU A 115 -8.57 -23.47 1.37
N ALA A 116 -7.80 -23.56 0.28
CA ALA A 116 -8.17 -24.35 -0.89
C ALA A 116 -8.34 -25.84 -0.55
N LYS A 117 -7.42 -26.40 0.24
CA LYS A 117 -7.50 -27.79 0.71
C LYS A 117 -8.76 -28.01 1.56
N GLU A 118 -9.06 -27.09 2.47
CA GLU A 118 -10.23 -27.18 3.37
C GLU A 118 -11.55 -27.06 2.61
N GLN A 119 -11.61 -26.18 1.61
CA GLN A 119 -12.81 -25.94 0.79
C GLN A 119 -12.93 -26.90 -0.43
N GLY A 120 -12.00 -27.82 -0.62
CA GLY A 120 -12.01 -28.76 -1.74
C GLY A 120 -11.84 -28.14 -3.13
N VAL A 121 -11.10 -27.02 -3.22
CA VAL A 121 -10.90 -26.25 -4.45
C VAL A 121 -9.41 -26.07 -4.78
N HIS A 122 -9.09 -25.52 -5.95
CA HIS A 122 -7.72 -25.18 -6.29
C HIS A 122 -7.29 -23.84 -5.65
N ALA A 123 -6.00 -23.70 -5.31
CA ALA A 123 -5.46 -22.49 -4.67
C ALA A 123 -5.65 -21.21 -5.50
N SER A 124 -5.62 -21.31 -6.85
CA SER A 124 -5.89 -20.18 -7.74
C SER A 124 -7.34 -19.66 -7.63
N THR A 125 -8.30 -20.54 -7.34
CA THR A 125 -9.71 -20.15 -7.10
C THR A 125 -9.81 -19.27 -5.85
N VAL A 126 -9.14 -19.68 -4.75
CA VAL A 126 -9.08 -18.88 -3.53
C VAL A 126 -8.37 -17.54 -3.77
N ALA A 127 -7.23 -17.57 -4.49
CA ALA A 127 -6.48 -16.35 -4.80
C ALA A 127 -7.31 -15.35 -5.63
N ARG A 128 -8.06 -15.83 -6.64
CA ARG A 128 -8.96 -14.99 -7.44
C ARG A 128 -10.07 -14.38 -6.59
N ILE A 129 -10.74 -15.18 -5.76
CA ILE A 129 -11.81 -14.69 -4.86
C ILE A 129 -11.26 -13.66 -3.87
N TRP A 130 -10.07 -13.90 -3.28
CA TRP A 130 -9.44 -12.92 -2.41
C TRP A 130 -9.09 -11.61 -3.14
N GLN A 131 -8.68 -11.69 -4.40
CA GLN A 131 -8.41 -10.51 -5.22
C GLN A 131 -9.69 -9.75 -5.54
N GLU A 132 -10.77 -10.43 -5.96
CA GLU A 132 -12.09 -9.86 -6.24
C GLU A 132 -12.68 -9.13 -5.01
N HIS A 133 -12.49 -9.70 -3.82
CA HIS A 133 -12.96 -9.15 -2.54
C HIS A 133 -11.91 -8.34 -1.78
N GLU A 134 -10.77 -8.01 -2.39
CA GLU A 134 -9.64 -7.26 -1.81
C GLU A 134 -9.11 -7.83 -0.48
N LEU A 135 -9.30 -9.11 -0.21
CA LEU A 135 -8.86 -9.78 1.00
C LEU A 135 -7.35 -10.05 0.97
N LYS A 136 -6.66 -9.63 2.01
CA LYS A 136 -5.19 -9.78 2.15
C LYS A 136 -4.83 -10.35 3.53
N PRO A 137 -5.18 -11.61 3.85
CA PRO A 137 -4.99 -12.19 5.19
C PRO A 137 -3.54 -12.20 5.67
N HIS A 138 -2.58 -12.25 4.73
CA HIS A 138 -1.14 -12.23 4.97
C HIS A 138 -0.59 -10.84 5.34
N ARG A 139 -1.42 -9.78 5.22
CA ARG A 139 -1.02 -8.40 5.56
C ARG A 139 -1.67 -7.97 6.86
N GLN A 140 -0.86 -7.50 7.78
CA GLN A 140 -1.31 -6.90 9.03
C GLN A 140 -0.76 -5.49 9.12
N LYS A 141 -1.64 -4.52 9.37
CA LYS A 141 -1.24 -3.15 9.70
C LYS A 141 -1.36 -2.97 11.20
N THR A 142 -0.31 -2.46 11.82
CA THR A 142 -0.33 -2.09 13.22
C THR A 142 -0.97 -0.71 13.37
N PHE A 143 -1.80 -0.55 14.39
CA PHE A 143 -2.32 0.75 14.80
C PHE A 143 -2.46 0.79 16.33
N LYS A 144 -2.45 1.99 16.87
CA LYS A 144 -2.71 2.22 18.28
C LYS A 144 -3.56 3.47 18.44
N LEU A 145 -4.69 3.35 19.12
CA LEU A 145 -5.48 4.51 19.49
C LEU A 145 -4.83 5.22 20.68
N SER A 146 -4.76 6.54 20.59
CA SER A 146 -4.30 7.36 21.70
C SER A 146 -5.27 7.27 22.87
N ARG A 147 -4.73 7.20 24.06
CA ARG A 147 -5.44 7.32 25.34
C ARG A 147 -5.10 8.64 26.04
N ASP A 148 -4.62 9.61 25.30
CA ASP A 148 -4.31 10.95 25.82
C ASP A 148 -5.61 11.67 26.19
N ALA A 149 -5.75 12.13 27.43
CA ALA A 149 -6.93 12.86 27.89
C ALA A 149 -7.12 14.19 27.12
N LYS A 150 -6.02 14.79 26.67
CA LYS A 150 -6.00 16.03 25.90
C LYS A 150 -5.83 15.78 24.39
N PHE A 151 -6.33 14.64 23.90
CA PHE A 151 -6.12 14.24 22.51
C PHE A 151 -6.67 15.28 21.51
N VAL A 152 -7.91 15.71 21.72
CA VAL A 152 -8.58 16.64 20.81
C VAL A 152 -7.88 18.01 20.79
N GLU A 153 -7.58 18.55 21.98
CA GLU A 153 -6.88 19.83 22.14
C GLU A 153 -5.55 19.85 21.38
N LYS A 154 -4.71 18.83 21.60
CA LYS A 154 -3.40 18.71 20.93
C LYS A 154 -3.49 18.43 19.45
N LEU A 155 -4.50 17.66 19.02
CA LEU A 155 -4.74 17.41 17.59
C LEU A 155 -5.09 18.68 16.87
N LEU A 156 -6.02 19.49 17.42
CA LEU A 156 -6.44 20.75 16.85
C LEU A 156 -5.29 21.76 16.81
N ASP A 157 -4.48 21.85 17.86
CA ASP A 157 -3.31 22.71 17.91
C ASP A 157 -2.31 22.35 16.80
N VAL A 158 -1.88 21.11 16.70
CA VAL A 158 -0.89 20.66 15.71
C VAL A 158 -1.41 20.77 14.27
N VAL A 159 -2.65 20.31 14.03
CA VAL A 159 -3.26 20.41 12.69
C VAL A 159 -3.49 21.88 12.31
N GLY A 160 -3.87 22.72 13.27
CA GLY A 160 -4.00 24.15 13.08
C GLY A 160 -2.71 24.80 12.59
N VAL A 161 -1.58 24.47 13.21
CA VAL A 161 -0.25 24.96 12.82
C VAL A 161 0.16 24.49 11.42
N TYR A 162 -0.18 23.24 11.02
CA TYR A 162 0.09 22.75 9.67
C TYR A 162 -0.74 23.41 8.58
N LEU A 163 -2.02 23.66 8.86
CA LEU A 163 -2.95 24.22 7.87
C LEU A 163 -2.86 25.74 7.78
N ASN A 164 -2.55 26.40 8.89
CA ASN A 164 -2.45 27.85 9.01
C ASN A 164 -1.18 28.21 9.79
N PRO A 165 0.01 28.07 9.18
CA PRO A 165 1.25 28.40 9.85
C PRO A 165 1.28 29.91 10.19
N PRO A 166 1.75 30.27 11.40
CA PRO A 166 1.83 31.67 11.81
C PRO A 166 2.75 32.49 10.87
N GLN A 167 2.43 33.76 10.71
CA GLN A 167 3.29 34.66 9.96
C GLN A 167 4.59 34.95 10.75
N HIS A 168 5.69 35.15 10.06
CA HIS A 168 7.02 35.35 10.64
C HIS A 168 7.49 34.20 11.56
N ALA A 169 7.09 32.98 11.22
CA ALA A 169 7.43 31.80 11.98
C ALA A 169 7.90 30.64 11.06
N ILE A 170 8.71 29.79 11.63
CA ILE A 170 9.14 28.51 11.02
C ILE A 170 8.53 27.37 11.82
N VAL A 171 7.85 26.46 11.13
CA VAL A 171 7.29 25.24 11.73
C VAL A 171 8.24 24.09 11.52
N LEU A 172 8.78 23.56 12.61
CA LEU A 172 9.73 22.48 12.64
C LEU A 172 9.11 21.23 13.30
N CYS A 173 9.11 20.12 12.59
CA CYS A 173 8.78 18.81 13.13
C CYS A 173 10.05 18.20 13.71
N VAL A 174 10.12 18.06 15.03
CA VAL A 174 11.34 17.65 15.74
C VAL A 174 11.13 16.28 16.38
N ASP A 175 12.11 15.41 16.21
CA ASP A 175 12.13 14.08 16.86
C ASP A 175 13.55 13.49 16.86
N GLU A 176 13.72 12.35 17.54
CA GLU A 176 14.97 11.61 17.53
C GLU A 176 14.81 10.18 16.99
N LYS A 177 15.66 9.83 16.06
CA LYS A 177 15.83 8.45 15.61
C LYS A 177 16.92 7.79 16.43
N CYS A 178 16.49 7.08 17.47
CA CYS A 178 17.37 6.44 18.42
C CYS A 178 18.01 5.16 17.88
N GLN A 179 19.22 4.84 18.37
CA GLN A 179 19.89 3.54 18.20
C GLN A 179 20.02 3.09 16.73
N ILE A 180 20.40 4.01 15.85
CA ILE A 180 20.76 3.64 14.48
C ILE A 180 22.06 2.83 14.55
N GLN A 181 22.03 1.60 14.04
CA GLN A 181 23.15 0.66 14.17
C GLN A 181 24.09 0.75 12.97
N ALA A 182 25.39 0.84 13.23
CA ALA A 182 26.42 0.61 12.23
C ALA A 182 26.58 -0.90 12.03
N LEU A 183 25.96 -1.40 10.98
CA LEU A 183 25.98 -2.82 10.61
C LEU A 183 26.91 -3.03 9.43
N ASP A 184 27.94 -3.85 9.61
CA ASP A 184 28.84 -4.27 8.55
C ASP A 184 28.57 -5.70 8.14
N ARG A 185 28.40 -5.95 6.84
CA ARG A 185 28.15 -7.29 6.33
C ARG A 185 29.42 -8.11 6.29
N THR A 186 29.34 -9.35 6.78
CA THR A 186 30.52 -10.25 6.85
C THR A 186 31.06 -10.63 5.48
N GLN A 187 30.28 -10.48 4.41
CA GLN A 187 30.67 -10.74 3.03
C GLN A 187 30.01 -9.73 2.09
N PRO A 188 30.65 -9.36 0.98
CA PRO A 188 30.07 -8.48 -0.01
C PRO A 188 28.82 -9.11 -0.64
N GLY A 189 27.83 -8.28 -0.93
CA GLY A 189 26.60 -8.70 -1.60
C GLY A 189 26.84 -9.10 -3.06
N LEU A 190 25.99 -9.97 -3.59
CA LEU A 190 25.98 -10.27 -5.02
C LEU A 190 25.14 -9.21 -5.76
N PRO A 191 25.64 -8.69 -6.89
CA PRO A 191 24.98 -7.62 -7.62
C PRO A 191 23.66 -8.07 -8.26
N LEU A 192 22.81 -7.10 -8.52
CA LEU A 192 21.58 -7.26 -9.29
C LEU A 192 21.88 -7.74 -10.71
N LYS A 193 21.13 -8.72 -11.22
CA LYS A 193 21.18 -9.20 -12.61
C LYS A 193 19.77 -9.33 -13.18
N LYS A 194 19.63 -9.34 -14.51
CA LYS A 194 18.34 -9.58 -15.18
C LYS A 194 17.69 -10.87 -14.66
N GLY A 195 16.47 -10.77 -14.15
CA GLY A 195 15.72 -11.89 -13.58
C GLY A 195 16.17 -12.34 -12.18
N ARG A 196 17.12 -11.63 -11.53
CA ARG A 196 17.65 -11.98 -10.21
C ARG A 196 17.89 -10.72 -9.38
N CYS A 197 17.26 -10.64 -8.21
CA CYS A 197 17.52 -9.55 -7.27
C CYS A 197 18.95 -9.62 -6.72
N GLY A 198 19.50 -8.49 -6.27
CA GLY A 198 20.72 -8.46 -5.47
C GLY A 198 20.53 -9.25 -4.17
N THR A 199 21.56 -9.94 -3.72
CA THR A 199 21.54 -10.73 -2.49
C THR A 199 22.68 -10.31 -1.58
N TRP A 200 22.49 -10.41 -0.29
CA TRP A 200 23.50 -10.15 0.74
C TRP A 200 23.47 -11.23 1.79
N THR A 201 24.55 -11.33 2.55
CA THR A 201 24.60 -12.23 3.69
C THR A 201 23.61 -11.77 4.76
N HIS A 202 23.07 -12.71 5.51
CA HIS A 202 22.25 -12.44 6.68
C HIS A 202 23.08 -12.04 7.91
N ASP A 203 24.36 -12.41 7.91
CA ASP A 203 25.29 -12.12 8.99
C ASP A 203 25.85 -10.70 8.91
N TYR A 204 26.06 -10.10 10.07
CA TYR A 204 26.62 -8.76 10.21
C TYR A 204 27.39 -8.62 11.53
N VAL A 205 28.38 -7.75 11.50
CA VAL A 205 29.10 -7.24 12.68
C VAL A 205 28.46 -5.92 13.10
N ARG A 206 28.36 -5.68 14.40
CA ARG A 206 27.84 -4.42 14.98
C ARG A 206 29.00 -3.58 15.47
N HIS A 207 29.18 -2.40 14.90
CA HIS A 207 30.26 -1.47 15.28
C HIS A 207 29.80 -0.36 16.24
N GLY A 208 28.54 -0.43 16.71
CA GLY A 208 27.96 0.52 17.65
C GLY A 208 26.72 1.19 17.12
N THR A 209 26.28 2.24 17.83
CA THR A 209 25.04 2.97 17.52
C THR A 209 25.23 4.47 17.61
N THR A 210 24.45 5.21 16.86
CA THR A 210 24.25 6.65 17.01
C THR A 210 22.78 7.01 17.12
N THR A 211 22.48 8.22 17.60
CA THR A 211 21.14 8.79 17.62
C THR A 211 21.14 10.05 16.78
N LEU A 212 20.24 10.16 15.85
CA LEU A 212 20.03 11.36 15.04
C LEU A 212 18.87 12.17 15.63
N PHE A 213 19.14 13.41 16.04
CA PHE A 213 18.10 14.43 16.22
C PHE A 213 17.87 15.12 14.90
N ALA A 214 16.62 15.28 14.49
CA ALA A 214 16.27 15.94 13.25
C ALA A 214 15.11 16.91 13.43
N ALA A 215 15.16 17.99 12.67
CA ALA A 215 14.11 19.00 12.56
C ALA A 215 13.76 19.15 11.07
N LEU A 216 12.56 18.75 10.70
CA LEU A 216 12.01 18.93 9.35
C LEU A 216 11.23 20.23 9.30
N ASN A 217 11.63 21.16 8.43
CA ASN A 217 10.84 22.35 8.13
C ASN A 217 9.61 21.95 7.33
N ALA A 218 8.43 22.15 7.90
CA ALA A 218 7.16 21.72 7.29
C ALA A 218 6.86 22.42 5.96
N ALA A 219 7.28 23.67 5.80
CA ALA A 219 7.04 24.47 4.59
C ALA A 219 8.02 24.15 3.46
N SER A 220 9.32 24.12 3.75
CA SER A 220 10.36 23.91 2.73
C SER A 220 10.71 22.45 2.49
N GLY A 221 10.42 21.56 3.44
CA GLY A 221 10.86 20.17 3.43
C GLY A 221 12.34 19.96 3.77
N LYS A 222 13.10 21.04 4.04
CA LYS A 222 14.51 20.94 4.45
C LYS A 222 14.64 20.34 5.83
N VAL A 223 15.73 19.64 6.06
CA VAL A 223 16.02 18.93 7.31
C VAL A 223 17.33 19.41 7.92
N SER A 224 17.27 19.84 9.16
CA SER A 224 18.45 20.06 10.01
C SER A 224 18.65 18.84 10.90
N GLY A 225 19.85 18.31 10.96
CA GLY A 225 20.13 17.08 11.73
C GLY A 225 21.46 17.16 12.48
N GLU A 226 21.55 16.42 13.61
CA GLU A 226 22.75 16.26 14.40
C GLU A 226 22.82 14.88 15.01
N CYS A 227 23.96 14.22 14.88
CA CYS A 227 24.18 12.89 15.46
C CYS A 227 24.88 12.98 16.81
N TYR A 228 24.32 12.25 17.79
CA TYR A 228 24.89 12.14 19.13
C TYR A 228 24.95 10.69 19.60
N PRO A 229 25.89 10.34 20.51
CA PRO A 229 25.99 8.97 21.05
C PRO A 229 24.82 8.64 22.01
N ARG A 230 24.11 9.64 22.50
CA ARG A 230 22.99 9.50 23.46
C ARG A 230 21.86 10.47 23.13
N HIS A 231 20.64 10.16 23.60
CA HIS A 231 19.42 10.97 23.38
C HIS A 231 18.84 11.50 24.69
N ARG A 232 19.71 12.13 25.50
CA ARG A 232 19.31 12.73 26.79
C ARG A 232 18.95 14.21 26.62
N HIS A 233 18.40 14.82 27.65
CA HIS A 233 18.07 16.23 27.66
C HIS A 233 19.26 17.18 27.35
N GLN A 234 20.51 16.74 27.66
CA GLN A 234 21.71 17.54 27.34
C GLN A 234 21.92 17.62 25.82
N GLU A 235 21.86 16.51 25.14
CA GLU A 235 21.99 16.43 23.69
C GLU A 235 20.85 17.17 23.01
N PHE A 236 19.63 17.03 23.52
CA PHE A 236 18.48 17.74 23.00
C PHE A 236 18.62 19.29 23.14
N ILE A 237 19.11 19.78 24.29
CA ILE A 237 19.37 21.23 24.47
C ILE A 237 20.47 21.71 23.51
N LYS A 238 21.51 20.90 23.23
CA LYS A 238 22.51 21.24 22.23
C LYS A 238 21.89 21.37 20.86
N PHE A 239 21.01 20.45 20.50
CA PHE A 239 20.30 20.50 19.24
C PHE A 239 19.38 21.72 19.13
N LEU A 240 18.63 22.06 20.19
CA LEU A 240 17.82 23.29 20.22
C LEU A 240 18.68 24.55 20.05
N ARG A 241 19.86 24.63 20.66
CA ARG A 241 20.79 25.75 20.47
C ARG A 241 21.28 25.85 19.02
N ARG A 242 21.54 24.71 18.37
CA ARG A 242 21.90 24.68 16.95
C ARG A 242 20.76 25.26 16.12
N LEU A 243 19.51 24.82 16.32
CA LEU A 243 18.34 25.38 15.63
C LEU A 243 18.17 26.89 15.90
N ASP A 244 18.43 27.33 17.13
CA ASP A 244 18.39 28.75 17.51
C ASP A 244 19.37 29.61 16.70
N ASN A 245 20.57 29.06 16.43
CA ASN A 245 21.61 29.72 15.63
C ASN A 245 21.42 29.59 14.12
N GLU A 246 20.66 28.59 13.65
CA GLU A 246 20.46 28.29 12.23
C GLU A 246 19.44 29.23 11.59
N PHE A 247 18.45 29.70 12.34
CA PHE A 247 17.36 30.53 11.85
C PHE A 247 17.49 31.99 12.33
N GLU A 248 16.99 32.91 11.53
CA GLU A 248 17.03 34.34 11.85
C GLU A 248 16.41 34.65 13.23
N PRO A 249 17.02 35.56 14.02
CA PRO A 249 16.64 35.81 15.42
C PRO A 249 15.22 36.32 15.64
N ASP A 250 14.65 37.03 14.67
CA ASP A 250 13.32 37.65 14.69
C ASP A 250 12.18 36.68 14.35
N LEU A 251 12.52 35.49 13.80
CA LEU A 251 11.52 34.45 13.48
C LEU A 251 11.13 33.64 14.71
N GLU A 252 9.84 33.40 14.89
CA GLU A 252 9.36 32.41 15.85
C GLU A 252 9.60 30.99 15.35
N LEU A 253 10.02 30.08 16.24
CA LEU A 253 10.26 28.67 15.95
C LEU A 253 9.17 27.82 16.59
N HIS A 254 8.22 27.36 15.80
CA HIS A 254 7.16 26.46 16.24
C HIS A 254 7.62 25.02 16.15
N LEU A 255 7.84 24.39 17.31
CA LEU A 255 8.33 23.02 17.40
C LEU A 255 7.18 22.03 17.61
N ILE A 256 6.91 21.19 16.64
CA ILE A 256 6.00 20.04 16.78
C ILE A 256 6.81 18.83 17.23
N MET A 257 6.55 18.35 18.45
CA MET A 257 7.32 17.25 19.05
C MET A 257 6.43 16.30 19.85
N ASP A 258 6.96 15.13 20.17
CA ASP A 258 6.25 14.15 20.97
C ASP A 258 6.32 14.44 22.49
N ASN A 259 5.60 13.63 23.27
CA ASN A 259 5.56 13.75 24.72
C ASN A 259 6.69 12.98 25.43
N TYR A 260 7.82 12.72 24.78
CA TYR A 260 8.90 11.96 25.39
C TYR A 260 9.46 12.64 26.66
N GLY A 261 9.94 11.84 27.59
CA GLY A 261 10.42 12.35 28.88
C GLY A 261 11.57 13.34 28.78
N THR A 262 12.45 13.17 27.80
CA THR A 262 13.57 14.06 27.52
C THR A 262 13.08 15.47 27.16
N HIS A 263 12.04 15.59 26.34
CA HIS A 263 11.47 16.86 25.89
C HIS A 263 10.80 17.63 27.06
N LYS A 264 10.32 16.93 28.08
CA LYS A 264 9.66 17.49 29.26
C LYS A 264 10.57 17.69 30.45
N HIS A 265 11.85 17.40 30.30
CA HIS A 265 12.82 17.52 31.39
C HIS A 265 12.92 18.98 31.86
N GLU A 266 13.06 19.21 33.18
CA GLU A 266 13.09 20.53 33.78
C GLU A 266 14.11 21.48 33.12
N LYS A 267 15.30 20.98 32.79
CA LYS A 267 16.35 21.78 32.14
C LYS A 267 15.95 22.22 30.72
N VAL A 268 15.18 21.38 29.98
CA VAL A 268 14.65 21.73 28.67
C VAL A 268 13.59 22.82 28.82
N ARG A 269 12.66 22.68 29.79
CA ARG A 269 11.66 23.73 30.07
C ARG A 269 12.32 25.05 30.39
N ARG A 270 13.32 25.06 31.30
CA ARG A 270 14.08 26.29 31.65
C ARG A 270 14.80 26.89 30.43
N PHE A 271 15.26 26.06 29.50
CA PHE A 271 15.84 26.55 28.24
C PHE A 271 14.79 27.25 27.39
N LEU A 272 13.66 26.59 27.15
CA LEU A 272 12.54 27.12 26.36
C LEU A 272 11.94 28.38 26.97
N ASP A 273 11.82 28.45 28.30
CA ASP A 273 11.32 29.63 29.00
C ASP A 273 12.23 30.88 28.80
N ARG A 274 13.53 30.66 28.62
CA ARG A 274 14.51 31.75 28.35
C ARG A 274 14.54 32.15 26.89
N HIS A 275 14.25 31.20 25.97
CA HIS A 275 14.26 31.40 24.51
C HIS A 275 12.82 31.48 24.01
N ARG A 276 12.14 32.60 24.29
CA ARG A 276 10.68 32.79 24.08
C ARG A 276 10.24 32.65 22.61
N ARG A 277 11.18 32.69 21.64
CA ARG A 277 10.91 32.46 20.25
C ARG A 277 10.50 31.01 19.95
N PHE A 278 10.83 30.07 20.80
CA PHE A 278 10.39 28.69 20.70
C PHE A 278 8.97 28.53 21.22
N LYS A 279 8.06 28.09 20.35
CA LYS A 279 6.67 27.73 20.67
C LYS A 279 6.50 26.24 20.51
N VAL A 280 6.16 25.52 21.56
CA VAL A 280 6.12 24.07 21.54
C VAL A 280 4.69 23.55 21.41
N HIS A 281 4.47 22.68 20.44
CA HIS A 281 3.24 21.98 20.14
C HIS A 281 3.43 20.49 20.37
N TYR A 282 2.85 19.94 21.42
CA TYR A 282 2.99 18.53 21.74
C TYR A 282 1.93 17.71 21.02
N ILE A 283 2.34 16.69 20.23
CA ILE A 283 1.41 15.73 19.67
C ILE A 283 0.77 14.87 20.77
N PRO A 284 -0.44 14.30 20.56
CA PRO A 284 -1.04 13.37 21.50
C PRO A 284 -0.16 12.12 21.70
N THR A 285 -0.18 11.54 22.89
CA THR A 285 0.56 10.30 23.18
C THR A 285 0.16 9.19 22.20
N SER A 286 1.13 8.43 21.69
CA SER A 286 0.94 7.38 20.67
C SER A 286 0.36 7.87 19.34
N SER A 287 0.71 9.09 18.94
CA SER A 287 0.27 9.71 17.70
C SER A 287 1.44 10.26 16.87
N SER A 288 2.56 9.52 16.80
CA SER A 288 3.76 9.91 16.03
C SER A 288 3.47 10.20 14.56
N TRP A 289 2.40 9.61 14.00
CA TRP A 289 1.92 9.90 12.66
C TRP A 289 1.54 11.38 12.41
N LEU A 290 1.34 12.17 13.47
CA LEU A 290 1.17 13.63 13.41
C LEU A 290 2.49 14.38 13.25
N ASN A 291 3.63 13.75 13.56
CA ASN A 291 4.94 14.36 13.40
C ASN A 291 5.53 14.00 12.03
N LEU A 292 5.61 14.98 11.13
CA LEU A 292 6.03 14.74 9.75
C LEU A 292 7.49 14.26 9.63
N VAL A 293 8.36 14.55 10.59
CA VAL A 293 9.74 14.06 10.59
C VAL A 293 9.83 12.54 10.67
N GLU A 294 8.84 11.87 11.26
CA GLU A 294 8.79 10.39 11.29
C GLU A 294 8.69 9.79 9.88
N ARG A 295 7.96 10.46 8.98
CA ARG A 295 7.91 10.07 7.58
C ARG A 295 9.27 10.24 6.90
N TRP A 296 9.98 11.31 7.20
CA TRP A 296 11.32 11.51 6.70
C TRP A 296 12.30 10.47 7.27
N PHE A 297 12.18 10.09 8.54
CA PHE A 297 12.96 8.98 9.11
C PHE A 297 12.73 7.64 8.39
N ALA A 298 11.54 7.42 7.85
CA ALA A 298 11.27 6.25 7.01
C ALA A 298 12.03 6.31 5.68
N GLU A 299 12.12 7.49 5.05
CA GLU A 299 12.92 7.72 3.83
C GLU A 299 14.42 7.47 4.10
N LEU A 300 15.00 8.11 5.12
CA LEU A 300 16.38 7.89 5.55
C LEU A 300 16.65 6.39 5.78
N SER A 301 15.77 5.73 6.55
CA SER A 301 15.92 4.31 6.86
C SER A 301 15.90 3.42 5.62
N GLY A 302 14.96 3.70 4.71
CA GLY A 302 14.75 2.90 3.50
C GLY A 302 15.83 3.10 2.45
N LYS A 303 16.32 4.33 2.30
CA LYS A 303 17.22 4.71 1.21
C LYS A 303 18.69 4.69 1.58
N ALA A 304 19.06 5.07 2.80
CA ALA A 304 20.46 5.15 3.22
C ALA A 304 20.86 4.06 4.22
N VAL A 305 20.10 3.86 5.32
CA VAL A 305 20.56 3.04 6.44
C VAL A 305 20.34 1.55 6.22
N ARG A 306 19.11 1.14 5.85
CA ARG A 306 18.70 -0.27 5.86
C ARG A 306 19.51 -1.17 4.91
N ARG A 307 20.01 -0.62 3.82
CA ARG A 307 20.79 -1.33 2.81
C ARG A 307 22.27 -0.97 2.84
N GLY A 308 22.68 -0.06 3.73
CA GLY A 308 24.08 0.30 3.95
C GLY A 308 24.85 -0.80 4.66
N SER A 309 26.17 -0.81 4.46
CA SER A 309 27.15 -1.56 5.25
C SER A 309 28.14 -0.53 5.80
N PHE A 310 28.33 -0.50 7.11
CA PHE A 310 29.07 0.54 7.81
C PHE A 310 30.11 -0.12 8.70
N ALA A 311 31.37 0.06 8.38
CA ALA A 311 32.52 -0.51 9.11
C ALA A 311 32.77 0.19 10.45
N SER A 312 32.13 1.37 10.67
CA SER A 312 32.24 2.13 11.91
C SER A 312 31.03 3.03 12.14
N VAL A 313 30.90 3.57 13.37
CA VAL A 313 29.89 4.60 13.67
C VAL A 313 30.15 5.90 12.88
N PRO A 314 31.39 6.40 12.73
CA PRO A 314 31.66 7.53 11.86
C PRO A 314 31.16 7.35 10.42
N ASP A 315 31.38 6.18 9.78
CA ASP A 315 30.93 5.90 8.41
C ASP A 315 29.38 5.99 8.32
N LEU A 316 28.69 5.47 9.34
CA LEU A 316 27.22 5.58 9.43
C LEU A 316 26.80 7.06 9.54
N ILE A 317 27.50 7.85 10.35
CA ILE A 317 27.20 9.28 10.55
C ILE A 317 27.44 10.05 9.24
N GLU A 318 28.52 9.78 8.54
CA GLU A 318 28.81 10.37 7.22
C GLU A 318 27.69 10.07 6.23
N ALA A 319 27.27 8.81 6.09
CA ALA A 319 26.17 8.42 5.21
C ALA A 319 24.84 9.09 5.58
N ILE A 320 24.58 9.34 6.87
CA ILE A 320 23.40 10.08 7.32
C ILE A 320 23.47 11.54 6.87
N PHE A 321 24.63 12.20 7.04
CA PHE A 321 24.78 13.59 6.64
C PHE A 321 24.80 13.76 5.12
N ASP A 322 25.39 12.85 4.38
CA ASP A 322 25.32 12.82 2.91
C ASP A 322 23.85 12.72 2.44
N PHE A 323 23.07 11.87 3.08
CA PHE A 323 21.63 11.77 2.78
C PHE A 323 20.90 13.07 3.08
N ILE A 324 21.19 13.73 4.22
CA ILE A 324 20.58 15.03 4.57
C ILE A 324 21.00 16.10 3.55
N ALA A 325 22.27 16.15 3.16
CA ALA A 325 22.77 17.12 2.19
C ALA A 325 22.05 16.97 0.84
N GLN A 326 22.03 15.75 0.30
CA GLN A 326 21.33 15.46 -0.96
C GLN A 326 19.81 15.70 -0.88
N TRP A 327 19.18 15.35 0.24
CA TRP A 327 17.78 15.66 0.46
C TRP A 327 17.51 17.17 0.42
N ASN A 328 18.39 17.96 1.00
CA ASN A 328 18.27 19.41 1.08
C ASN A 328 18.58 20.15 -0.23
N GLU A 329 19.21 19.52 -1.22
CA GLU A 329 19.39 20.07 -2.58
C GLU A 329 18.04 20.15 -3.31
N GLU A 330 17.22 19.10 -3.21
CA GLU A 330 15.87 19.04 -3.79
C GLU A 330 14.83 18.61 -2.74
N PRO A 331 14.56 19.45 -1.75
CA PRO A 331 13.70 19.07 -0.64
C PRO A 331 12.25 18.92 -1.10
N SER A 332 11.60 17.85 -0.67
CA SER A 332 10.18 17.60 -0.95
C SER A 332 9.36 17.73 0.33
N PRO A 333 8.60 18.82 0.52
CA PRO A 333 7.78 18.99 1.71
C PRO A 333 6.66 17.95 1.78
N PHE A 334 6.38 17.47 2.99
CA PHE A 334 5.23 16.61 3.23
C PHE A 334 4.01 17.49 3.53
N VAL A 335 3.16 17.68 2.53
CA VAL A 335 1.97 18.52 2.67
C VAL A 335 0.92 17.80 3.52
N TRP A 336 0.49 18.45 4.61
CA TRP A 336 -0.61 17.96 5.43
C TRP A 336 -1.94 18.38 4.80
N THR A 337 -2.80 17.39 4.50
CA THR A 337 -4.09 17.62 3.83
C THR A 337 -5.31 17.20 4.65
N ALA A 338 -5.11 16.42 5.71
CA ALA A 338 -6.20 15.87 6.49
C ALA A 338 -6.79 16.93 7.45
N LYS A 339 -8.11 17.10 7.42
CA LYS A 339 -8.82 17.96 8.36
C LYS A 339 -8.95 17.27 9.73
N ALA A 340 -8.97 18.06 10.79
CA ALA A 340 -9.09 17.54 12.16
C ALA A 340 -10.42 16.80 12.37
N GLU A 341 -11.51 17.29 11.79
CA GLU A 341 -12.84 16.67 11.87
C GLU A 341 -12.85 15.26 11.28
N ASP A 342 -12.22 15.05 10.12
CA ASP A 342 -12.12 13.75 9.46
C ASP A 342 -11.32 12.75 10.30
N ILE A 343 -10.26 13.23 10.93
CA ILE A 343 -9.42 12.44 11.84
C ILE A 343 -10.22 12.03 13.08
N LEU A 344 -10.94 12.97 13.69
CA LEU A 344 -11.77 12.72 14.87
C LEU A 344 -12.90 11.73 14.56
N ALA A 345 -13.60 11.91 13.44
CA ALA A 345 -14.65 10.98 13.01
C ALA A 345 -14.11 9.56 12.76
N LYS A 346 -12.91 9.44 12.19
CA LYS A 346 -12.26 8.14 11.98
C LYS A 346 -11.85 7.48 13.30
N ILE A 347 -11.32 8.26 14.24
CA ILE A 347 -10.92 7.75 15.56
C ILE A 347 -12.15 7.29 16.35
N GLU A 348 -13.24 8.02 16.28
CA GLU A 348 -14.46 7.65 16.98
C GLU A 348 -15.04 6.34 16.43
N ARG A 349 -15.12 6.17 15.11
CA ARG A 349 -15.50 4.87 14.50
C ARG A 349 -14.58 3.73 14.95
N CYS A 350 -13.27 3.98 15.04
CA CYS A 350 -12.33 2.97 15.53
C CYS A 350 -12.55 2.63 17.00
N ARG A 351 -12.86 3.63 17.87
CA ARG A 351 -13.17 3.41 19.28
C ARG A 351 -14.42 2.56 19.45
N GLN A 352 -15.50 2.92 18.77
CA GLN A 352 -16.75 2.15 18.80
C GLN A 352 -16.50 0.70 18.40
N ARG A 353 -15.79 0.47 17.30
CA ARG A 353 -15.48 -0.88 16.83
C ARG A 353 -14.60 -1.68 17.80
N LEU A 354 -13.64 -1.05 18.45
CA LEU A 354 -12.80 -1.70 19.46
C LEU A 354 -13.59 -2.02 20.75
N GLU A 355 -14.48 -1.14 21.19
CA GLU A 355 -15.35 -1.40 22.34
C GLU A 355 -16.33 -2.57 22.08
N GLU A 356 -16.82 -2.76 20.86
CA GLU A 356 -17.62 -3.94 20.47
C GLU A 356 -16.79 -5.24 20.60
N ILE A 357 -15.51 -5.22 20.19
CA ILE A 357 -14.63 -6.40 20.22
C ILE A 357 -14.14 -6.69 21.65
N SER A 358 -13.80 -5.66 22.40
CA SER A 358 -13.24 -5.77 23.75
C SER A 358 -13.66 -4.57 24.62
N PRO A 359 -14.77 -4.68 25.35
CA PRO A 359 -15.28 -3.60 26.18
C PRO A 359 -14.23 -3.04 27.15
N GLY A 360 -14.13 -1.71 27.22
CA GLY A 360 -13.19 -1.00 28.11
C GLY A 360 -11.76 -0.88 27.59
N CYS A 361 -11.44 -1.43 26.38
CA CYS A 361 -10.07 -1.39 25.85
C CYS A 361 -9.61 0.02 25.44
N THR A 362 -10.53 0.95 25.19
CA THR A 362 -10.25 2.32 24.76
C THR A 362 -10.25 3.33 25.90
N LYS A 363 -10.64 2.95 27.11
CA LYS A 363 -10.66 3.86 28.28
C LYS A 363 -9.28 4.42 28.57
N PRO A 364 -9.16 5.70 28.96
CA PRO A 364 -7.91 6.26 29.45
C PRO A 364 -7.38 5.40 30.59
N LYS A 365 -6.09 5.10 30.62
CA LYS A 365 -5.48 4.47 31.81
C LYS A 365 -5.59 5.48 32.93
N SER A 366 -6.45 5.20 33.91
CA SER A 366 -6.41 5.88 35.21
C SER A 366 -4.98 5.75 35.71
N GLY A 367 -4.33 6.87 36.04
CA GLY A 367 -2.92 6.90 36.39
C GLY A 367 -2.59 5.84 37.41
N LEU A 368 -1.80 4.86 37.03
CA LEU A 368 -1.03 4.07 38.00
C LEU A 368 -0.12 5.06 38.74
N LYS A 369 -0.53 5.49 39.92
CA LYS A 369 0.41 6.04 40.91
C LYS A 369 1.54 5.02 40.98
N LYS A 370 2.73 5.38 40.50
CA LYS A 370 3.95 4.64 40.84
C LYS A 370 4.02 4.70 42.37
N ALA A 371 3.78 3.56 43.01
CA ALA A 371 4.20 3.37 44.38
C ALA A 371 5.71 3.65 44.44
N ALA A 372 6.08 4.40 45.41
CA ALA A 372 7.42 4.89 45.71
C ALA A 372 8.46 3.78 45.82
#